data_1da42fca3bc94ca800829c4ba7df37ef
#
_entry.id   1da42fca3bc94ca800829c4ba7df37ef
#
_cell.length_a   1.000
_cell.length_b   1.000
_cell.length_c   1.000
_cell.angle_alpha   90.00
_cell.angle_beta   90.00
_cell.angle_gamma   90.00
#
_symmetry.space_group_name_H-M   'P 1'
#
loop_
_entity.id
_entity.type
_entity.pdbx_description
1 polymer ?
#
loop_
_entity_poly.entity_id
_entity_poly.type
_entity_poly.pdbx_seq_one_letter_code
_entity_poly.pdbx_strand_id
1 'polypeptide(L)'
;NFSVIPFVAYLPDPVESFVHDARELVGVLAIPLDRLLDDSAWLESDSPWRFRYLTHEESTVWGLTERIVYGLAPRLREALAATL
;
A
#
# COMPACT_ATOMS: atom_id res chain seq x y z
N ASN A 1 8.05 -0.98 -22.51
CA ASN A 1 8.73 -1.24 -21.24
C ASN A 1 9.02 0.05 -20.49
N PHE A 2 8.69 0.12 -19.24
CA PHE A 2 9.02 1.25 -18.38
C PHE A 2 9.42 0.72 -17.00
N SER A 3 10.20 1.53 -16.30
CA SER A 3 10.64 1.21 -14.96
C SER A 3 9.82 2.01 -13.95
N VAL A 4 9.48 1.37 -12.84
CA VAL A 4 8.79 2.01 -11.74
C VAL A 4 9.68 1.96 -10.51
N ILE A 5 9.94 3.11 -9.91
CA ILE A 5 10.75 3.20 -8.70
C ILE A 5 9.84 3.68 -7.57
N PRO A 6 9.56 2.81 -6.58
CA PRO A 6 8.76 3.22 -5.45
C PRO A 6 9.59 4.07 -4.48
N PHE A 7 8.95 5.07 -3.89
CA PHE A 7 9.56 5.92 -2.88
C PHE A 7 8.76 5.77 -1.59
N VAL A 8 9.47 5.67 -0.47
CA VAL A 8 8.87 5.59 0.85
C VAL A 8 9.42 6.73 1.67
N ALA A 9 8.53 7.44 2.36
CA ALA A 9 8.92 8.53 3.23
C ALA A 9 8.24 8.38 4.59
N TYR A 10 8.95 8.77 5.64
CA TYR A 10 8.39 8.83 6.98
C TYR A 10 8.03 10.29 7.29
N LEU A 11 6.80 10.51 7.70
CA LEU A 11 6.31 11.82 8.09
C LEU A 11 6.08 11.81 9.59
N PRO A 12 6.87 12.58 10.37
CA PRO A 12 6.79 12.53 11.84
C PRO A 12 5.49 13.11 12.38
N ASP A 13 4.89 14.05 11.65
CA ASP A 13 3.63 14.67 12.08
C ASP A 13 2.47 14.20 11.23
N PRO A 14 1.27 14.04 11.81
CA PRO A 14 0.09 13.67 11.03
C PRO A 14 -0.16 14.66 9.90
N VAL A 15 -0.53 14.12 8.74
CA VAL A 15 -0.86 14.94 7.57
C VAL A 15 -2.38 14.91 7.37
N GLU A 16 -3.01 16.07 7.43
CA GLU A 16 -4.47 16.16 7.30
C GLU A 16 -4.94 16.09 5.87
N SER A 17 -4.11 16.59 4.94
CA SER A 17 -4.46 16.57 3.54
C SER A 17 -3.21 16.47 2.67
N PHE A 18 -3.42 15.99 1.44
CA PHE A 18 -2.36 15.86 0.46
C PHE A 18 -2.74 16.59 -0.81
N VAL A 19 -1.74 17.22 -1.44
CA VAL A 19 -1.90 17.80 -2.76
C VAL A 19 -1.24 16.87 -3.78
N HIS A 20 -1.94 16.51 -4.82
CA HIS A 20 -1.43 15.61 -5.86
C HIS A 20 -1.60 16.25 -7.24
N ASP A 21 -0.84 15.72 -8.21
CA ASP A 21 -0.98 16.18 -9.59
C ASP A 21 -2.20 15.51 -10.22
N ALA A 22 -3.29 16.26 -10.35
CA ALA A 22 -4.55 15.73 -10.85
C ALA A 22 -4.48 15.28 -12.31
N ARG A 23 -3.41 15.63 -13.03
CA ARG A 23 -3.22 15.16 -14.40
C ARG A 23 -2.73 13.71 -14.45
N GLU A 24 -2.07 13.24 -13.38
CA GLU A 24 -1.49 11.91 -13.31
C GLU A 24 -2.20 11.03 -12.29
N LEU A 25 -2.76 11.61 -11.23
CA LEU A 25 -3.34 10.88 -10.11
C LEU A 25 -4.80 11.23 -9.92
N VAL A 26 -5.60 10.21 -9.65
CA VAL A 26 -7.01 10.40 -9.32
C VAL A 26 -7.17 10.88 -7.88
N GLY A 27 -6.27 10.46 -6.99
CA GLY A 27 -6.34 10.85 -5.59
C GLY A 27 -5.28 10.16 -4.76
N VAL A 28 -5.43 10.27 -3.46
CA VAL A 28 -4.52 9.67 -2.48
C VAL A 28 -5.33 8.74 -1.59
N LEU A 29 -4.79 7.54 -1.35
CA LEU A 29 -5.40 6.58 -0.44
C LEU A 29 -4.69 6.62 0.90
N ALA A 30 -5.47 6.72 1.98
CA ALA A 30 -4.95 6.66 3.34
C ALA A 30 -5.42 5.35 3.96
N ILE A 31 -4.54 4.36 3.99
CA ILE A 31 -4.85 3.04 4.51
C ILE A 31 -4.03 2.82 5.78
N PRO A 32 -4.65 2.42 6.90
CA PRO A 32 -3.90 2.14 8.12
C PRO A 32 -2.79 1.11 7.88
N LEU A 33 -1.62 1.37 8.43
CA LEU A 33 -0.45 0.51 8.23
C LEU A 33 -0.69 -0.89 8.79
N ASP A 34 -1.35 -1.00 9.93
CA ASP A 34 -1.68 -2.30 10.52
C ASP A 34 -2.54 -3.14 9.60
N ARG A 35 -3.40 -2.50 8.81
CA ARG A 35 -4.22 -3.22 7.83
C ARG A 35 -3.38 -3.68 6.65
N LEU A 36 -2.47 -2.83 6.17
CA LEU A 36 -1.57 -3.21 5.08
C LEU A 36 -0.66 -4.38 5.46
N LEU A 37 -0.27 -4.46 6.73
CA LEU A 37 0.64 -5.48 7.24
C LEU A 37 -0.08 -6.72 7.76
N ASP A 38 -1.41 -6.73 7.78
CA ASP A 38 -2.20 -7.86 8.24
C ASP A 38 -2.47 -8.80 7.06
N ASP A 39 -1.79 -9.93 7.02
CA ASP A 39 -1.96 -10.90 5.93
C ASP A 39 -3.40 -11.38 5.81
N SER A 40 -4.15 -11.42 6.91
CA SER A 40 -5.55 -11.87 6.87
C SER A 40 -6.48 -10.85 6.22
N ALA A 41 -6.06 -9.59 6.10
CA ALA A 41 -6.85 -8.55 5.44
C ALA A 41 -6.75 -8.63 3.92
N TRP A 42 -5.72 -9.30 3.41
CA TRP A 42 -5.55 -9.48 1.98
C TRP A 42 -6.31 -10.71 1.50
N LEU A 43 -7.02 -10.55 0.42
CA LEU A 43 -7.84 -11.61 -0.18
C LEU A 43 -7.20 -12.07 -1.47
N GLU A 44 -7.61 -13.25 -1.92
CA GLU A 44 -7.13 -13.80 -3.17
C GLU A 44 -8.30 -13.88 -4.15
N SER A 45 -8.07 -13.41 -5.36
CA SER A 45 -9.09 -13.40 -6.39
C SER A 45 -9.37 -14.82 -6.92
N ASP A 46 -10.64 -15.12 -7.23
CA ASP A 46 -11.05 -16.37 -7.88
C ASP A 46 -10.72 -16.39 -9.37
N SER A 47 -10.25 -15.28 -9.90
CA SER A 47 -9.85 -15.18 -11.31
C SER A 47 -8.76 -16.21 -11.63
N PRO A 48 -8.67 -16.68 -12.89
CA PRO A 48 -7.57 -17.57 -13.31
C PRO A 48 -6.19 -17.00 -13.02
N TRP A 49 -6.08 -15.68 -12.92
CA TRP A 49 -4.80 -14.99 -12.67
C TRP A 49 -4.39 -14.99 -11.22
N ARG A 50 -5.28 -15.31 -10.31
CA ARG A 50 -5.02 -15.44 -8.87
C ARG A 50 -4.13 -14.34 -8.29
N PHE A 51 -4.68 -13.16 -8.16
CA PHE A 51 -3.96 -12.03 -7.56
C PHE A 51 -4.46 -11.74 -6.15
N ARG A 52 -3.59 -11.19 -5.32
CA ARG A 52 -3.93 -10.69 -4.00
C ARG A 52 -4.48 -9.28 -4.12
N TYR A 53 -5.44 -8.97 -3.28
CA TYR A 53 -5.98 -7.61 -3.23
C TYR A 53 -6.46 -7.26 -1.82
N LEU A 54 -6.46 -5.97 -1.53
CA LEU A 54 -6.96 -5.42 -0.28
C LEU A 54 -7.99 -4.35 -0.63
N THR A 55 -9.17 -4.44 -0.01
CA THR A 55 -10.17 -3.40 -0.15
C THR A 55 -10.11 -2.49 1.08
N HIS A 56 -10.19 -1.20 0.84
CA HIS A 56 -10.28 -0.21 1.89
C HIS A 56 -11.23 0.88 1.43
N GLU A 57 -12.33 1.03 2.15
CA GLU A 57 -13.44 1.88 1.73
C GLU A 57 -13.91 1.43 0.34
N GLU A 58 -13.89 2.31 -0.65
CA GLU A 58 -14.33 1.97 -1.99
C GLU A 58 -13.17 1.65 -2.94
N SER A 59 -11.95 1.60 -2.40
CA SER A 59 -10.75 1.40 -3.21
C SER A 59 -10.19 0.00 -3.05
N THR A 60 -9.50 -0.46 -4.08
CA THR A 60 -8.86 -1.78 -4.09
C THR A 60 -7.37 -1.62 -4.41
N VAL A 61 -6.52 -2.20 -3.57
CA VAL A 61 -5.08 -2.26 -3.81
C VAL A 61 -4.75 -3.61 -4.41
N TRP A 62 -4.17 -3.62 -5.59
CA TRP A 62 -3.81 -4.85 -6.30
C TRP A 62 -2.71 -4.55 -7.32
N GLY A 63 -2.29 -5.57 -8.05
CA GLY A 63 -1.34 -5.39 -9.14
C GLY A 63 0.03 -4.94 -8.68
N LEU A 64 0.59 -3.94 -9.36
CA LEU A 64 1.93 -3.43 -9.05
C LEU A 64 2.02 -2.87 -7.63
N THR A 65 1.00 -2.15 -7.20
CA THR A 65 0.99 -1.58 -5.85
C THR A 65 1.00 -2.68 -4.79
N GLU A 66 0.24 -3.78 -5.00
CA GLU A 66 0.27 -4.92 -4.10
C GLU A 66 1.67 -5.51 -4.02
N ARG A 67 2.36 -5.67 -5.13
CA ARG A 67 3.71 -6.21 -5.16
C ARG A 67 4.70 -5.33 -4.42
N ILE A 68 4.58 -4.03 -4.55
CA ILE A 68 5.44 -3.07 -3.84
C ILE A 68 5.21 -3.20 -2.33
N VAL A 69 3.95 -3.22 -1.91
CA VAL A 69 3.60 -3.34 -0.48
C VAL A 69 4.06 -4.69 0.07
N TYR A 70 3.84 -5.76 -0.66
CA TYR A 70 4.26 -7.10 -0.24
C TYR A 70 5.77 -7.18 -0.03
N GLY A 71 6.54 -6.64 -0.96
CA GLY A 71 8.00 -6.65 -0.86
C GLY A 71 8.53 -5.77 0.27
N LEU A 72 7.80 -4.71 0.61
CA LEU A 72 8.19 -3.77 1.66
C LEU A 72 7.75 -4.22 3.06
N ALA A 73 6.70 -5.03 3.14
CA ALA A 73 6.07 -5.39 4.42
C ALA A 73 7.04 -5.98 5.45
N PRO A 74 7.95 -6.92 5.11
CA PRO A 74 8.88 -7.45 6.11
C PRO A 74 9.74 -6.37 6.75
N ARG A 75 10.20 -5.41 5.97
CA ARG A 75 11.02 -4.29 6.48
C ARG A 75 10.22 -3.36 7.37
N LEU A 76 8.96 -3.11 7.01
CA LEU A 76 8.09 -2.28 7.83
C LEU A 76 7.76 -2.96 9.16
N ARG A 77 7.50 -4.27 9.15
CA ARG A 77 7.26 -5.02 10.38
C ARG A 77 8.47 -4.98 11.30
N GLU A 78 9.66 -5.15 10.74
CA GLU A 78 10.90 -5.11 11.49
C GLU A 78 11.12 -3.73 12.11
N ALA A 79 10.90 -2.66 11.34
CA ALA A 79 11.04 -1.30 11.82
C ALA A 79 10.06 -0.98 12.95
N LEU A 80 8.82 -1.43 12.84
CA LEU A 80 7.82 -1.23 13.88
C LEU A 80 8.15 -2.01 15.13
N ALA A 81 8.62 -3.24 15.01
CA ALA A 81 9.03 -4.05 16.15
C ALA A 81 10.22 -3.43 16.88
N ALA A 82 11.16 -2.82 16.17
CA ALA A 82 12.30 -2.15 16.76
C ALA A 82 11.93 -0.88 17.51
N THR A 83 10.78 -0.27 17.18
CA THR A 83 10.30 0.97 17.81
C THR A 83 9.56 0.70 19.12
N LEU A 84 9.04 -0.49 19.28
CA LEU A 84 8.32 -0.92 20.46
C LEU A 84 9.30 -1.51 21.49
#